data_a39bb1a383a8f0039f5ec65510c87e5b
#
_entry.id   a39bb1a383a8f0039f5ec65510c87e5b
#
_cell.length_a   1.000
_cell.length_b   1.000
_cell.length_c   1.000
_cell.angle_alpha   90.00
_cell.angle_beta   90.00
_cell.angle_gamma   90.00
#
_symmetry.space_group_name_H-M   'P 1'
#
loop_
_entity.id
_entity.type
_entity.pdbx_description
1 polymer ?
#
loop_
_entity_poly.entity_id
_entity_poly.type
_entity_poly.pdbx_seq_one_letter_code
_entity_poly.pdbx_strand_id
1 'polypeptide(L)'
;MKRIFLEDVISENVTITGKDARHLAYSLRAKKGDQIIAVDKAGNTAVIELTNFDKETIHAKCVSEITKVNPETVQIVNEESDAEEIFTKHITLAECLPKQNKFDTVVEKATELGVNKIVPLISDRTIARPGNFRAKSKLERWSRIAKEAAVQCARDTIPEIGEIRELSDWIKDVSRNLGTLRNVGKKGEKKFDGKGAILIFCYENEREVPMQKILREYKLCDCDKDIILLIGPEGGFTEHEVREIKSYGGISVSLGKRILKTDTAAISALASVQYEFSC
;
A
#
# COMPACT_ATOMS: atom_id res chain seq x y z
N MET A 1 -7.33 -2.16 21.18
CA MET A 1 -8.48 -1.22 21.17
C MET A 1 -9.10 -1.25 19.78
N LYS A 2 -10.45 -1.11 19.64
CA LYS A 2 -11.10 -1.03 18.31
C LYS A 2 -10.70 0.27 17.61
N ARG A 3 -10.65 0.29 16.25
CA ARG A 3 -10.28 1.49 15.48
C ARG A 3 -11.35 1.83 14.45
N ILE A 4 -11.48 3.13 14.15
CA ILE A 4 -12.41 3.64 13.12
C ILE A 4 -11.75 4.79 12.35
N PHE A 5 -12.02 4.84 11.03
CA PHE A 5 -11.65 5.97 10.19
C PHE A 5 -12.84 6.90 9.98
N LEU A 6 -12.68 8.16 10.36
CA LEU A 6 -13.71 9.20 10.24
C LEU A 6 -13.52 10.01 8.96
N GLU A 7 -14.63 10.39 8.35
CA GLU A 7 -14.60 11.32 7.18
C GLU A 7 -14.38 12.77 7.61
N ASP A 8 -14.81 13.11 8.83
CA ASP A 8 -14.67 14.45 9.41
C ASP A 8 -13.43 14.53 10.32
N VAL A 9 -12.93 15.76 10.52
CA VAL A 9 -11.79 16.02 11.41
C VAL A 9 -12.23 15.79 12.87
N ILE A 10 -11.36 15.14 13.65
CA ILE A 10 -11.60 14.87 15.06
C ILE A 10 -11.69 16.21 15.82
N SER A 11 -12.75 16.35 16.60
CA SER A 11 -12.99 17.47 17.52
C SER A 11 -13.35 16.96 18.91
N GLU A 12 -13.60 17.85 19.86
CA GLU A 12 -14.01 17.46 21.22
C GLU A 12 -15.23 16.52 21.22
N ASN A 13 -16.20 16.77 20.34
CA ASN A 13 -17.38 15.94 20.15
C ASN A 13 -17.37 15.35 18.74
N VAL A 14 -17.44 14.04 18.64
CA VAL A 14 -17.41 13.29 17.38
C VAL A 14 -18.77 12.66 17.13
N THR A 15 -19.26 12.81 15.90
CA THR A 15 -20.52 12.19 15.47
C THR A 15 -20.19 11.18 14.36
N ILE A 16 -20.50 9.91 14.60
CA ILE A 16 -20.28 8.82 13.65
C ILE A 16 -21.63 8.46 13.05
N THR A 17 -21.73 8.47 11.73
CA THR A 17 -22.99 8.24 11.01
C THR A 17 -22.90 7.11 9.99
N GLY A 18 -24.04 6.72 9.44
CA GLY A 18 -24.11 5.84 8.28
C GLY A 18 -23.55 4.44 8.48
N LYS A 19 -22.71 4.00 7.56
CA LYS A 19 -22.14 2.63 7.56
C LYS A 19 -21.21 2.38 8.74
N ASP A 20 -20.44 3.37 9.15
CA ASP A 20 -19.47 3.26 10.24
C ASP A 20 -20.19 3.14 11.59
N ALA A 21 -21.26 3.89 11.81
CA ALA A 21 -22.11 3.73 13.01
C ALA A 21 -22.74 2.34 13.07
N ARG A 22 -23.28 1.86 11.95
CA ARG A 22 -23.84 0.50 11.87
C ARG A 22 -22.77 -0.57 12.09
N HIS A 23 -21.58 -0.41 11.56
CA HIS A 23 -20.46 -1.34 11.77
C HIS A 23 -20.07 -1.42 13.24
N LEU A 24 -19.93 -0.27 13.92
CA LEU A 24 -19.65 -0.22 15.36
C LEU A 24 -20.76 -0.89 16.18
N ALA A 25 -22.01 -0.56 15.91
CA ALA A 25 -23.15 -1.07 16.67
C ALA A 25 -23.37 -2.58 16.48
N TYR A 26 -23.41 -3.05 15.22
CA TYR A 26 -23.84 -4.42 14.92
C TYR A 26 -22.68 -5.40 14.76
N SER A 27 -21.60 -5.01 14.07
CA SER A 27 -20.47 -5.92 13.81
C SER A 27 -19.52 -5.96 15.01
N LEU A 28 -19.16 -4.82 15.54
CA LEU A 28 -18.24 -4.71 16.67
C LEU A 28 -18.95 -4.73 18.03
N ARG A 29 -20.28 -4.68 18.03
CA ARG A 29 -21.12 -4.70 19.26
C ARG A 29 -20.63 -3.69 20.31
N ALA A 30 -20.29 -2.49 19.85
CA ALA A 30 -19.81 -1.40 20.70
C ALA A 30 -20.94 -0.91 21.61
N LYS A 31 -20.58 -0.49 22.82
CA LYS A 31 -21.50 -0.01 23.85
C LYS A 31 -21.13 1.38 24.33
N LYS A 32 -22.07 2.06 24.96
CA LYS A 32 -21.81 3.31 25.67
C LYS A 32 -20.70 3.10 26.72
N GLY A 33 -19.72 3.98 26.74
CA GLY A 33 -18.52 3.90 27.57
C GLY A 33 -17.35 3.15 26.93
N ASP A 34 -17.55 2.48 25.78
CA ASP A 34 -16.42 1.86 25.07
C ASP A 34 -15.50 2.96 24.51
N GLN A 35 -14.20 2.74 24.69
CA GLN A 35 -13.17 3.59 24.11
C GLN A 35 -12.64 2.95 22.83
N ILE A 36 -12.53 3.77 21.78
CA ILE A 36 -12.03 3.36 20.48
C ILE A 36 -11.04 4.40 19.94
N ILE A 37 -10.12 3.96 19.09
CA ILE A 37 -9.21 4.86 18.39
C ILE A 37 -9.93 5.39 17.15
N ALA A 38 -10.03 6.71 17.04
CA ALA A 38 -10.50 7.41 15.86
C ALA A 38 -9.31 7.94 15.06
N VAL A 39 -9.37 7.80 13.74
CA VAL A 39 -8.41 8.38 12.79
C VAL A 39 -9.22 9.18 11.78
N ASP A 40 -8.86 10.44 11.55
CA ASP A 40 -9.56 11.30 10.60
C ASP A 40 -8.85 11.36 9.23
N LYS A 41 -9.52 11.98 8.25
CA LYS A 41 -8.98 12.15 6.90
C LYS A 41 -7.70 12.99 6.83
N ALA A 42 -7.41 13.77 7.86
CA ALA A 42 -6.18 14.57 7.95
C ALA A 42 -5.02 13.81 8.62
N GLY A 43 -5.25 12.55 9.01
CA GLY A 43 -4.28 11.69 9.70
C GLY A 43 -4.16 12.00 11.19
N ASN A 44 -5.11 12.75 11.79
CA ASN A 44 -5.12 12.92 13.23
C ASN A 44 -5.71 11.68 13.91
N THR A 45 -5.16 11.31 15.04
CA THR A 45 -5.58 10.16 15.84
C THR A 45 -5.90 10.60 17.26
N ALA A 46 -6.99 10.09 17.82
CA ALA A 46 -7.36 10.29 19.21
C ALA A 46 -8.16 9.09 19.73
N VAL A 47 -8.17 8.93 21.05
CA VAL A 47 -9.11 8.02 21.71
C VAL A 47 -10.42 8.77 21.94
N ILE A 48 -11.51 8.17 21.49
CA ILE A 48 -12.86 8.68 21.71
C ILE A 48 -13.67 7.69 22.53
N GLU A 49 -14.48 8.19 23.45
CA GLU A 49 -15.42 7.42 24.26
C GLU A 49 -16.82 7.54 23.67
N LEU A 50 -17.49 6.42 23.44
CA LEU A 50 -18.84 6.38 22.90
C LEU A 50 -19.87 6.79 23.98
N THR A 51 -20.58 7.88 23.75
CA THR A 51 -21.47 8.49 24.78
C THR A 51 -22.93 8.17 24.57
N ASN A 52 -23.39 8.13 23.31
CA ASN A 52 -24.79 7.87 22.98
C ASN A 52 -24.94 7.12 21.67
N PHE A 53 -26.02 6.34 21.57
CA PHE A 53 -26.36 5.53 20.39
C PHE A 53 -27.78 5.85 19.96
N ASP A 54 -27.94 6.53 18.84
CA ASP A 54 -29.18 6.71 18.14
C ASP A 54 -29.35 5.71 17.01
N LYS A 55 -30.52 5.68 16.34
CA LYS A 55 -30.82 4.63 15.32
C LYS A 55 -29.78 4.49 14.20
N GLU A 56 -29.15 5.58 13.78
CA GLU A 56 -28.17 5.61 12.70
C GLU A 56 -26.93 6.46 13.02
N THR A 57 -26.81 6.90 14.28
CA THR A 57 -25.77 7.84 14.71
C THR A 57 -25.20 7.39 16.06
N ILE A 58 -23.90 7.46 16.18
CA ILE A 58 -23.20 7.25 17.46
C ILE A 58 -22.49 8.56 17.80
N HIS A 59 -22.72 9.05 19.02
CA HIS A 59 -22.02 10.21 19.55
C HIS A 59 -20.86 9.74 20.43
N ALA A 60 -19.75 10.43 20.31
CA ALA A 60 -18.56 10.15 21.10
C ALA A 60 -17.90 11.47 21.55
N LYS A 61 -17.11 11.38 22.60
CA LYS A 61 -16.30 12.48 23.11
C LYS A 61 -14.83 12.12 23.03
N CYS A 62 -14.00 13.05 22.59
CA CYS A 62 -12.56 12.88 22.59
C CYS A 62 -12.04 12.87 24.03
N VAL A 63 -11.31 11.83 24.43
CA VAL A 63 -10.81 11.63 25.80
C VAL A 63 -9.28 11.58 25.86
N SER A 64 -8.60 11.71 24.75
CA SER A 64 -7.14 11.88 24.68
C SER A 64 -6.76 13.14 23.92
N GLU A 65 -5.49 13.49 23.95
CA GLU A 65 -4.95 14.51 23.05
C GLU A 65 -5.07 14.04 21.58
N ILE A 66 -5.33 14.99 20.69
CA ILE A 66 -5.38 14.74 19.26
C ILE A 66 -3.94 14.79 18.74
N THR A 67 -3.40 13.66 18.33
CA THR A 67 -2.04 13.56 17.79
C THR A 67 -2.11 13.40 16.28
N LYS A 68 -1.24 14.11 15.56
CA LYS A 68 -1.10 13.89 14.12
C LYS A 68 -0.19 12.69 13.90
N VAL A 69 -0.72 11.63 13.32
CA VAL A 69 0.11 10.53 12.87
C VAL A 69 0.91 11.04 11.67
N ASN A 70 2.20 11.15 11.83
CA ASN A 70 3.08 11.34 10.68
C ASN A 70 3.06 10.00 9.92
N PRO A 71 2.59 9.95 8.65
CA PRO A 71 2.58 8.70 7.88
C PRO A 71 3.98 8.12 7.67
N GLU A 72 5.01 8.86 8.01
CA GLU A 72 6.42 8.46 7.93
C GLU A 72 6.96 7.86 9.25
N THR A 73 6.18 7.89 10.35
CA THR A 73 6.65 7.41 11.66
C THR A 73 5.66 6.42 12.27
N VAL A 74 5.95 5.14 12.18
CA VAL A 74 5.26 4.13 13.01
C VAL A 74 5.98 4.05 14.34
N GLN A 75 5.46 4.74 15.36
CA GLN A 75 5.92 4.54 16.74
C GLN A 75 5.32 3.26 17.30
N ILE A 76 6.14 2.24 17.48
CA ILE A 76 5.83 1.17 18.44
C ILE A 76 6.19 1.75 19.80
N VAL A 77 5.18 2.25 20.52
CA VAL A 77 5.35 2.68 21.92
C VAL A 77 5.48 1.40 22.76
N ASN A 78 6.70 0.93 22.93
CA ASN A 78 7.06 0.10 24.06
C ASN A 78 7.55 1.05 25.16
N GLU A 79 6.97 0.98 26.33
CA GLU A 79 7.17 1.93 27.45
C GLU A 79 8.61 2.00 28.01
N GLU A 80 9.62 1.37 27.41
CA GLU A 80 11.00 1.37 27.90
C GLU A 80 12.06 1.21 26.79
N SER A 81 12.06 2.02 25.74
CA SER A 81 13.27 2.18 24.94
C SER A 81 13.20 3.44 24.07
N ASP A 82 14.35 4.12 23.95
CA ASP A 82 14.57 5.21 23.01
C ASP A 82 13.96 4.89 21.66
N ALA A 83 13.01 5.72 21.19
CA ALA A 83 12.30 5.52 19.95
C ALA A 83 13.31 5.56 18.78
N GLU A 84 13.80 4.40 18.35
CA GLU A 84 14.40 4.28 17.04
C GLU A 84 13.33 4.64 16.00
N GLU A 85 13.59 5.65 15.19
CA GLU A 85 12.81 5.99 14.01
C GLU A 85 12.70 4.73 13.14
N ILE A 86 11.56 4.04 13.19
CA ILE A 86 11.30 2.94 12.27
C ILE A 86 11.09 3.56 10.89
N PHE A 87 12.10 3.43 10.09
CA PHE A 87 12.20 3.93 8.73
C PHE A 87 11.13 3.27 7.85
N THR A 88 10.04 3.95 7.58
CA THR A 88 8.96 3.44 6.73
C THR A 88 9.10 3.96 5.31
N LYS A 89 9.62 3.10 4.42
CA LYS A 89 9.64 3.41 2.98
C LYS A 89 8.22 3.47 2.42
N HIS A 90 7.96 4.46 1.58
CA HIS A 90 6.71 4.53 0.85
C HIS A 90 6.69 3.46 -0.25
N ILE A 91 5.75 2.52 -0.15
CA ILE A 91 5.63 1.40 -1.08
C ILE A 91 4.41 1.61 -1.97
N THR A 92 4.62 1.61 -3.27
CA THR A 92 3.56 1.57 -4.28
C THR A 92 3.50 0.19 -4.93
N LEU A 93 2.34 -0.45 -4.90
CA LEU A 93 2.05 -1.64 -5.69
C LEU A 93 1.31 -1.23 -6.97
N ALA A 94 1.95 -1.39 -8.12
CA ALA A 94 1.34 -1.26 -9.43
C ALA A 94 1.07 -2.66 -9.98
N GLU A 95 -0.19 -3.02 -10.21
CA GLU A 95 -0.54 -4.37 -10.65
C GLU A 95 -1.47 -4.35 -11.86
N CYS A 96 -1.10 -5.08 -12.88
CA CYS A 96 -1.94 -5.31 -14.03
C CYS A 96 -3.16 -6.14 -13.62
N LEU A 97 -4.36 -5.64 -13.92
CA LEU A 97 -5.61 -6.21 -13.47
C LEU A 97 -5.73 -7.71 -13.78
N PRO A 98 -5.78 -8.58 -12.76
CA PRO A 98 -5.97 -9.99 -12.96
C PRO A 98 -7.43 -10.31 -13.33
N LYS A 99 -7.66 -11.54 -13.76
CA LYS A 99 -9.00 -12.04 -14.04
C LYS A 99 -9.83 -12.13 -12.76
N GLN A 100 -11.15 -12.03 -12.92
CA GLN A 100 -12.12 -12.18 -11.84
C GLN A 100 -11.92 -11.17 -10.70
N ASN A 101 -12.16 -11.58 -9.46
CA ASN A 101 -12.08 -10.74 -8.27
C ASN A 101 -10.75 -10.88 -7.51
N LYS A 102 -9.70 -11.41 -8.15
CA LYS A 102 -8.40 -11.60 -7.48
C LYS A 102 -7.78 -10.31 -7.00
N PHE A 103 -8.04 -9.21 -7.72
CA PHE A 103 -7.55 -7.90 -7.30
C PHE A 103 -8.13 -7.44 -5.96
N ASP A 104 -9.33 -7.91 -5.58
CA ASP A 104 -9.90 -7.64 -4.26
C ASP A 104 -9.02 -8.21 -3.14
N THR A 105 -8.56 -9.47 -3.32
CA THR A 105 -7.63 -10.13 -2.38
C THR A 105 -6.28 -9.44 -2.36
N VAL A 106 -5.79 -8.98 -3.51
CA VAL A 106 -4.53 -8.23 -3.57
C VAL A 106 -4.64 -6.93 -2.81
N VAL A 107 -5.71 -6.15 -2.98
CA VAL A 107 -5.95 -4.91 -2.23
C VAL A 107 -6.00 -5.17 -0.73
N GLU A 108 -6.73 -6.21 -0.30
CA GLU A 108 -6.81 -6.60 1.11
C GLU A 108 -5.41 -6.92 1.68
N LYS A 109 -4.70 -7.87 1.05
CA LYS A 109 -3.40 -8.33 1.57
C LYS A 109 -2.29 -7.32 1.42
N ALA A 110 -2.30 -6.51 0.35
CA ALA A 110 -1.35 -5.41 0.19
C ALA A 110 -1.55 -4.34 1.28
N THR A 111 -2.80 -4.07 1.67
CA THR A 111 -3.10 -3.18 2.79
C THR A 111 -2.55 -3.73 4.11
N GLU A 112 -2.77 -5.01 4.41
CA GLU A 112 -2.22 -5.67 5.60
C GLU A 112 -0.68 -5.63 5.61
N LEU A 113 -0.03 -5.75 4.44
CA LEU A 113 1.42 -5.69 4.26
C LEU A 113 1.98 -4.26 4.16
N GLY A 114 1.23 -3.24 4.51
CA GLY A 114 1.79 -1.91 4.69
C GLY A 114 1.96 -1.07 3.41
N VAL A 115 1.38 -1.47 2.26
CA VAL A 115 1.44 -0.65 1.04
C VAL A 115 0.82 0.74 1.26
N ASN A 116 1.40 1.79 0.66
CA ASN A 116 0.88 3.15 0.76
C ASN A 116 -0.02 3.52 -0.42
N LYS A 117 0.25 2.93 -1.59
CA LYS A 117 -0.52 3.17 -2.80
C LYS A 117 -0.66 1.92 -3.64
N ILE A 118 -1.86 1.69 -4.20
CA ILE A 118 -2.15 0.60 -5.13
C ILE A 118 -2.63 1.21 -6.44
N VAL A 119 -1.96 0.90 -7.54
CA VAL A 119 -2.27 1.41 -8.88
C VAL A 119 -2.71 0.25 -9.78
N PRO A 120 -4.00 0.15 -10.12
CA PRO A 120 -4.48 -0.85 -11.06
C PRO A 120 -4.09 -0.48 -12.49
N LEU A 121 -3.44 -1.40 -13.21
CA LEU A 121 -2.94 -1.17 -14.56
C LEU A 121 -3.60 -2.08 -15.58
N ILE A 122 -3.57 -1.65 -16.83
CA ILE A 122 -3.96 -2.41 -18.00
C ILE A 122 -2.71 -2.56 -18.88
N SER A 123 -2.29 -3.80 -19.12
CA SER A 123 -1.19 -4.17 -20.03
C SER A 123 -1.74 -4.85 -21.28
N ASP A 124 -0.89 -5.12 -22.25
CA ASP A 124 -1.28 -5.75 -23.51
C ASP A 124 -2.05 -7.07 -23.30
N ARG A 125 -1.60 -7.88 -22.35
CA ARG A 125 -2.18 -9.19 -22.04
C ARG A 125 -3.22 -9.16 -20.92
N THR A 126 -3.62 -7.98 -20.47
CA THR A 126 -4.71 -7.84 -19.50
C THR A 126 -6.04 -8.15 -20.18
N ILE A 127 -6.74 -9.16 -19.67
CA ILE A 127 -8.07 -9.57 -20.17
C ILE A 127 -9.17 -8.73 -19.54
N ALA A 128 -9.03 -8.41 -18.27
CA ALA A 128 -10.03 -7.68 -17.48
C ALA A 128 -9.96 -6.16 -17.75
N ARG A 129 -10.50 -5.71 -18.88
CA ARG A 129 -10.55 -4.28 -19.26
C ARG A 129 -11.93 -3.69 -18.91
N PRO A 130 -12.10 -3.00 -17.78
CA PRO A 130 -13.39 -2.43 -17.41
C PRO A 130 -13.67 -1.17 -18.22
N GLY A 131 -14.89 -1.06 -18.75
CA GLY A 131 -15.38 0.23 -19.29
C GLY A 131 -15.58 1.26 -18.16
N ASN A 132 -15.69 2.55 -18.52
CA ASN A 132 -15.68 3.69 -17.58
C ASN A 132 -16.63 3.55 -16.38
N PHE A 133 -17.86 3.11 -16.59
CA PHE A 133 -18.83 2.92 -15.51
C PHE A 133 -18.40 1.82 -14.52
N ARG A 134 -17.90 0.69 -15.05
CA ARG A 134 -17.39 -0.41 -14.22
C ARG A 134 -16.08 -0.05 -13.53
N ALA A 135 -15.27 0.80 -14.13
CA ALA A 135 -14.03 1.30 -13.53
C ALA A 135 -14.32 2.05 -12.23
N LYS A 136 -15.25 3.01 -12.24
CA LYS A 136 -15.65 3.77 -11.05
C LYS A 136 -16.17 2.86 -9.93
N SER A 137 -17.07 1.94 -10.24
CA SER A 137 -17.61 0.98 -9.26
C SER A 137 -16.52 0.06 -8.67
N LYS A 138 -15.51 -0.33 -9.47
CA LYS A 138 -14.36 -1.10 -8.98
C LYS A 138 -13.49 -0.29 -8.02
N LEU A 139 -13.17 0.95 -8.36
CA LEU A 139 -12.38 1.85 -7.49
C LEU A 139 -13.07 2.09 -6.14
N GLU A 140 -14.37 2.36 -6.15
CA GLU A 140 -15.17 2.49 -4.92
C GLU A 140 -15.14 1.21 -4.07
N ARG A 141 -15.24 0.03 -4.73
CA ARG A 141 -15.15 -1.26 -4.05
C ARG A 141 -13.77 -1.49 -3.44
N TRP A 142 -12.69 -1.25 -4.17
CA TRP A 142 -11.33 -1.44 -3.69
C TRP A 142 -10.97 -0.47 -2.57
N SER A 143 -11.39 0.78 -2.65
CA SER A 143 -11.22 1.75 -1.56
C SER A 143 -11.91 1.29 -0.28
N ARG A 144 -13.10 0.66 -0.40
CA ARG A 144 -13.79 0.09 0.76
C ARG A 144 -13.03 -1.11 1.33
N ILE A 145 -12.55 -2.03 0.48
CA ILE A 145 -11.75 -3.19 0.92
C ILE A 145 -10.48 -2.71 1.64
N ALA A 146 -9.78 -1.73 1.08
CA ALA A 146 -8.59 -1.13 1.70
C ALA A 146 -8.91 -0.52 3.07
N LYS A 147 -10.03 0.21 3.20
CA LYS A 147 -10.48 0.77 4.48
C LYS A 147 -10.77 -0.34 5.50
N GLU A 148 -11.53 -1.37 5.11
CA GLU A 148 -11.87 -2.49 5.97
C GLU A 148 -10.63 -3.27 6.44
N ALA A 149 -9.68 -3.53 5.54
CA ALA A 149 -8.41 -4.18 5.85
C ALA A 149 -7.54 -3.32 6.79
N ALA A 150 -7.43 -2.01 6.55
CA ALA A 150 -6.68 -1.09 7.40
C ALA A 150 -7.22 -1.05 8.84
N VAL A 151 -8.55 -1.04 8.99
CA VAL A 151 -9.20 -1.15 10.32
C VAL A 151 -8.83 -2.47 10.99
N GLN A 152 -8.93 -3.58 10.26
CA GLN A 152 -8.71 -4.91 10.80
C GLN A 152 -7.25 -5.14 11.24
N CYS A 153 -6.27 -4.67 10.45
CA CYS A 153 -4.84 -4.82 10.77
C CYS A 153 -4.29 -3.66 11.62
N ALA A 154 -5.16 -2.77 12.12
CA ALA A 154 -4.83 -1.65 13.00
C ALA A 154 -3.84 -0.63 12.39
N ARG A 155 -3.86 -0.42 11.08
CA ARG A 155 -3.08 0.65 10.43
C ARG A 155 -3.60 2.03 10.79
N ASP A 156 -2.70 3.02 10.82
CA ASP A 156 -3.02 4.44 10.99
C ASP A 156 -3.40 5.13 9.68
N THR A 157 -3.10 4.51 8.54
CA THR A 157 -3.35 5.06 7.22
C THR A 157 -4.07 4.05 6.32
N ILE A 158 -4.94 4.55 5.45
CA ILE A 158 -5.57 3.76 4.39
C ILE A 158 -4.74 3.97 3.12
N PRO A 159 -4.34 2.91 2.39
CA PRO A 159 -3.61 3.09 1.13
C PRO A 159 -4.47 3.80 0.09
N GLU A 160 -3.83 4.65 -0.69
CA GLU A 160 -4.45 5.29 -1.85
C GLU A 160 -4.73 4.25 -2.94
N ILE A 161 -5.95 4.21 -3.47
CA ILE A 161 -6.28 3.44 -4.67
C ILE A 161 -6.24 4.40 -5.85
N GLY A 162 -5.22 4.25 -6.71
CA GLY A 162 -5.05 5.05 -7.90
C GLY A 162 -6.08 4.72 -8.98
N GLU A 163 -6.20 5.60 -9.97
CA GLU A 163 -7.04 5.36 -11.15
C GLU A 163 -6.51 4.18 -11.99
N ILE A 164 -7.44 3.51 -12.72
CA ILE A 164 -7.07 2.46 -13.66
C ILE A 164 -6.40 3.13 -14.88
N ARG A 165 -5.17 2.74 -15.20
CA ARG A 165 -4.37 3.34 -16.28
C ARG A 165 -3.77 2.28 -17.20
N GLU A 166 -3.52 2.66 -18.45
CA GLU A 166 -2.69 1.85 -19.35
C GLU A 166 -1.24 1.85 -18.84
N LEU A 167 -0.59 0.68 -18.89
CA LEU A 167 0.78 0.51 -18.41
C LEU A 167 1.77 1.45 -19.11
N SER A 168 1.64 1.59 -20.44
CA SER A 168 2.50 2.45 -21.26
C SER A 168 2.44 3.92 -20.87
N ASP A 169 1.27 4.43 -20.51
CA ASP A 169 1.11 5.83 -20.09
C ASP A 169 1.57 6.04 -18.65
N TRP A 170 1.26 5.07 -17.78
CA TRP A 170 1.67 5.13 -16.39
C TRP A 170 3.20 5.09 -16.24
N ILE A 171 3.90 4.21 -16.96
CA ILE A 171 5.36 4.09 -16.87
C ILE A 171 6.08 5.36 -17.34
N LYS A 172 5.58 6.03 -18.37
CA LYS A 172 6.11 7.31 -18.85
C LYS A 172 6.03 8.39 -17.78
N ASP A 173 4.91 8.46 -17.05
CA ASP A 173 4.72 9.45 -16.00
C ASP A 173 5.61 9.17 -14.79
N VAL A 174 5.65 7.92 -14.34
CA VAL A 174 6.47 7.49 -13.20
C VAL A 174 7.95 7.65 -13.49
N SER A 175 8.40 7.40 -14.72
CA SER A 175 9.80 7.46 -15.13
C SER A 175 10.48 8.80 -14.85
N ARG A 176 9.72 9.89 -14.78
CA ARG A 176 10.25 11.24 -14.46
C ARG A 176 10.83 11.32 -13.05
N ASN A 177 10.41 10.43 -12.16
CA ASN A 177 10.81 10.38 -10.76
C ASN A 177 11.52 9.07 -10.38
N LEU A 178 11.94 8.27 -11.37
CA LEU A 178 12.69 7.05 -11.10
C LEU A 178 14.19 7.34 -10.98
N GLY A 179 14.79 6.68 -10.01
CA GLY A 179 16.24 6.56 -9.92
C GLY A 179 16.72 5.22 -10.48
N THR A 180 18.00 5.10 -10.71
CA THR A 180 18.63 3.89 -11.23
C THR A 180 19.77 3.40 -10.36
N LEU A 181 19.93 2.09 -10.23
CA LEU A 181 21.10 1.49 -9.60
C LEU A 181 22.26 1.43 -10.62
N ARG A 182 23.33 2.19 -10.37
CA ARG A 182 24.53 2.20 -11.23
C ARG A 182 25.71 1.56 -10.52
N ASN A 183 26.54 0.85 -11.29
CA ASN A 183 27.81 0.34 -10.78
C ASN A 183 28.76 1.53 -10.57
N VAL A 184 29.31 1.64 -9.37
CA VAL A 184 30.28 2.69 -9.00
C VAL A 184 31.58 2.00 -8.60
N GLY A 185 32.67 2.25 -9.35
CA GLY A 185 34.00 1.75 -9.02
C GLY A 185 34.33 0.33 -9.52
N LYS A 186 35.56 -0.11 -9.27
CA LYS A 186 36.14 -1.40 -9.75
C LYS A 186 35.71 -2.63 -8.97
N LYS A 187 34.95 -2.51 -7.88
CA LYS A 187 34.57 -3.61 -6.97
C LYS A 187 33.10 -4.02 -7.01
N GLY A 188 32.36 -3.59 -8.03
CA GLY A 188 30.93 -3.97 -8.14
C GLY A 188 30.03 -3.28 -7.12
N GLU A 189 30.50 -2.22 -6.47
CA GLU A 189 29.67 -1.37 -5.64
C GLU A 189 28.61 -0.69 -6.50
N LYS A 190 27.38 -0.75 -6.07
CA LYS A 190 26.27 -0.07 -6.73
C LYS A 190 25.85 1.14 -5.92
N LYS A 191 25.60 2.23 -6.62
CA LYS A 191 25.03 3.44 -6.05
C LYS A 191 23.69 3.72 -6.73
N PHE A 192 22.72 4.08 -5.93
CA PHE A 192 21.46 4.57 -6.46
C PHE A 192 21.64 6.01 -6.94
N ASP A 193 21.38 6.23 -8.23
CA ASP A 193 21.48 7.53 -8.87
C ASP A 193 20.06 8.02 -9.17
N GLY A 194 19.61 9.02 -8.42
CA GLY A 194 18.28 9.60 -8.62
C GLY A 194 17.65 10.16 -7.34
N LYS A 195 16.68 11.04 -7.53
CA LYS A 195 15.92 11.69 -6.45
C LYS A 195 14.56 11.04 -6.18
N GLY A 196 14.23 9.96 -6.86
CA GLY A 196 12.90 9.38 -6.83
C GLY A 196 12.87 7.94 -6.33
N ALA A 197 11.84 7.22 -6.74
CA ALA A 197 11.61 5.83 -6.40
C ALA A 197 12.48 4.87 -7.21
N ILE A 198 12.68 3.66 -6.68
CA ILE A 198 13.15 2.51 -7.47
C ILE A 198 11.93 1.73 -8.01
N LEU A 199 11.94 1.42 -9.31
CA LEU A 199 10.93 0.55 -9.93
C LEU A 199 11.47 -0.87 -10.08
N ILE A 200 10.84 -1.82 -9.42
CA ILE A 200 11.15 -3.24 -9.47
C ILE A 200 9.96 -3.95 -10.11
N PHE A 201 10.16 -4.72 -11.18
CA PHE A 201 9.09 -5.50 -11.78
C PHE A 201 9.38 -7.00 -11.76
N CYS A 202 8.38 -7.78 -11.36
CA CYS A 202 8.47 -9.22 -11.31
C CYS A 202 8.27 -9.79 -12.71
N TYR A 203 9.28 -10.53 -13.21
CA TYR A 203 9.25 -11.07 -14.56
C TYR A 203 9.57 -12.57 -14.55
N GLU A 204 8.67 -13.36 -15.07
CA GLU A 204 8.75 -14.83 -15.04
C GLU A 204 9.94 -15.42 -15.81
N ASN A 205 10.46 -14.69 -16.80
CA ASN A 205 11.64 -15.11 -17.56
C ASN A 205 12.96 -14.56 -16.98
N GLU A 206 12.93 -13.76 -15.93
CA GLU A 206 14.14 -13.33 -15.23
C GLU A 206 14.71 -14.50 -14.42
N ARG A 207 15.97 -14.86 -14.66
CA ARG A 207 16.65 -16.02 -14.03
C ARG A 207 17.88 -15.63 -13.23
N GLU A 208 18.44 -14.47 -13.51
CA GLU A 208 19.75 -14.05 -13.00
C GLU A 208 19.68 -13.08 -11.84
N VAL A 209 18.59 -12.33 -11.75
CA VAL A 209 18.44 -11.25 -10.78
C VAL A 209 17.35 -11.59 -9.74
N PRO A 210 17.71 -12.25 -8.63
CA PRO A 210 16.75 -12.49 -7.55
C PRO A 210 16.38 -11.17 -6.86
N MET A 211 15.10 -11.01 -6.51
CA MET A 211 14.57 -9.81 -5.85
C MET A 211 15.36 -9.45 -4.58
N GLN A 212 15.70 -10.45 -3.76
CA GLN A 212 16.48 -10.27 -2.54
C GLN A 212 17.81 -9.53 -2.77
N LYS A 213 18.49 -9.81 -3.91
CA LYS A 213 19.74 -9.14 -4.25
C LYS A 213 19.53 -7.64 -4.46
N ILE A 214 18.48 -7.27 -5.21
CA ILE A 214 18.17 -5.86 -5.50
C ILE A 214 17.76 -5.12 -4.22
N LEU A 215 16.92 -5.72 -3.39
CA LEU A 215 16.49 -5.11 -2.13
C LEU A 215 17.68 -4.86 -1.19
N ARG A 216 18.60 -5.83 -1.04
CA ARG A 216 19.82 -5.67 -0.23
C ARG A 216 20.76 -4.61 -0.79
N GLU A 217 21.00 -4.61 -2.12
CA GLU A 217 21.80 -3.58 -2.77
C GLU A 217 21.19 -2.19 -2.56
N TYR A 218 19.87 -2.08 -2.62
CA TYR A 218 19.14 -0.84 -2.37
C TYR A 218 19.22 -0.39 -0.91
N LYS A 219 19.08 -1.31 0.06
CA LYS A 219 19.23 -1.02 1.50
C LYS A 219 20.64 -0.50 1.81
N LEU A 220 21.68 -1.11 1.24
CA LEU A 220 23.08 -0.71 1.43
C LEU A 220 23.42 0.66 0.83
N CYS A 221 22.61 1.19 -0.08
CA CYS A 221 22.79 2.53 -0.64
C CYS A 221 22.36 3.66 0.31
N ASP A 222 21.85 3.33 1.50
CA ASP A 222 21.31 4.29 2.46
C ASP A 222 20.32 5.29 1.80
N CYS A 223 19.53 4.74 0.89
CA CYS A 223 18.58 5.52 0.11
C CYS A 223 17.24 5.58 0.82
N ASP A 224 16.86 6.76 1.21
CA ASP A 224 15.56 7.07 1.76
C ASP A 224 14.49 7.26 0.68
N LYS A 225 14.40 6.32 -0.24
CA LYS A 225 13.57 6.44 -1.43
C LYS A 225 12.44 5.43 -1.45
N ASP A 226 11.38 5.81 -2.16
CA ASP A 226 10.21 4.98 -2.37
C ASP A 226 10.49 3.74 -3.20
N ILE A 227 9.70 2.70 -2.98
CA ILE A 227 9.76 1.46 -3.75
C ILE A 227 8.47 1.30 -4.53
N ILE A 228 8.60 1.09 -5.84
CA ILE A 228 7.48 0.75 -6.72
C ILE A 228 7.64 -0.70 -7.14
N LEU A 229 6.67 -1.53 -6.81
CA LEU A 229 6.55 -2.91 -7.27
C LEU A 229 5.58 -2.99 -8.42
N LEU A 230 6.01 -3.54 -9.55
CA LEU A 230 5.16 -3.73 -10.73
C LEU A 230 4.96 -5.22 -11.00
N ILE A 231 3.70 -5.63 -11.04
CA ILE A 231 3.28 -7.01 -11.25
C ILE A 231 2.46 -7.13 -12.54
N GLY A 232 2.82 -8.09 -13.38
CA GLY A 232 2.12 -8.37 -14.63
C GLY A 232 0.81 -9.15 -14.46
N PRO A 233 -0.01 -9.25 -15.53
CA PRO A 233 -1.22 -10.07 -15.54
C PRO A 233 -0.87 -11.56 -15.62
N GLU A 234 -1.88 -12.45 -15.61
CA GLU A 234 -1.66 -13.90 -15.72
C GLU A 234 -0.94 -14.33 -17.02
N GLY A 235 -1.04 -13.53 -18.07
CA GLY A 235 -0.31 -13.76 -19.33
C GLY A 235 1.13 -13.27 -19.34
N GLY A 236 1.61 -12.65 -18.23
CA GLY A 236 2.89 -11.99 -18.12
C GLY A 236 2.98 -10.72 -18.98
N PHE A 237 4.14 -10.08 -18.98
CA PHE A 237 4.45 -8.94 -19.86
C PHE A 237 4.83 -9.42 -21.25
N THR A 238 4.53 -8.63 -22.27
CA THR A 238 5.10 -8.83 -23.61
C THR A 238 6.58 -8.44 -23.62
N GLU A 239 7.35 -8.95 -24.59
CA GLU A 239 8.75 -8.53 -24.73
C GLU A 239 8.89 -7.03 -25.02
N HIS A 240 7.87 -6.45 -25.70
CA HIS A 240 7.81 -5.00 -25.93
C HIS A 240 7.67 -4.25 -24.63
N GLU A 241 6.71 -4.61 -23.78
CA GLU A 241 6.52 -4.00 -22.46
C GLU A 241 7.75 -4.14 -21.57
N VAL A 242 8.39 -5.32 -21.55
CA VAL A 242 9.63 -5.53 -20.79
C VAL A 242 10.75 -4.60 -21.26
N ARG A 243 10.92 -4.42 -22.57
CA ARG A 243 11.90 -3.47 -23.11
C ARG A 243 11.56 -2.03 -22.73
N GLU A 244 10.28 -1.67 -22.83
CA GLU A 244 9.81 -0.33 -22.47
C GLU A 244 10.05 -0.06 -20.99
N ILE A 245 9.63 -0.94 -20.09
CA ILE A 245 9.84 -0.80 -18.63
C ILE A 245 11.32 -0.65 -18.30
N LYS A 246 12.18 -1.48 -18.89
CA LYS A 246 13.63 -1.39 -18.71
C LYS A 246 14.23 -0.09 -19.25
N SER A 247 13.73 0.41 -20.36
CA SER A 247 14.20 1.69 -20.95
C SER A 247 13.91 2.89 -20.06
N TYR A 248 12.86 2.80 -19.24
CA TYR A 248 12.49 3.78 -18.24
C TYR A 248 13.13 3.56 -16.85
N GLY A 249 14.08 2.63 -16.74
CA GLY A 249 14.83 2.41 -15.50
C GLY A 249 14.26 1.31 -14.60
N GLY A 250 13.24 0.57 -15.05
CA GLY A 250 12.70 -0.55 -14.30
C GLY A 250 13.66 -1.74 -14.22
N ILE A 251 13.76 -2.36 -13.08
CA ILE A 251 14.63 -3.49 -12.78
C ILE A 251 13.83 -4.77 -12.78
N SER A 252 14.12 -5.71 -13.70
CA SER A 252 13.49 -7.04 -13.70
C SER A 252 14.04 -7.89 -12.57
N VAL A 253 13.15 -8.58 -11.85
CA VAL A 253 13.55 -9.50 -10.79
C VAL A 253 12.80 -10.82 -10.86
N SER A 254 13.47 -11.87 -10.35
CA SER A 254 12.88 -13.18 -10.13
C SER A 254 12.43 -13.34 -8.67
N LEU A 255 11.22 -13.85 -8.47
CA LEU A 255 10.70 -14.27 -7.16
C LEU A 255 11.05 -15.74 -6.81
N GLY A 256 11.94 -16.36 -7.57
CA GLY A 256 12.41 -17.72 -7.36
C GLY A 256 12.14 -18.64 -8.54
N LYS A 257 12.37 -19.94 -8.34
CA LYS A 257 12.34 -20.93 -9.43
C LYS A 257 10.92 -21.29 -9.91
N ARG A 258 9.90 -21.04 -9.10
CA ARG A 258 8.51 -21.37 -9.42
C ARG A 258 7.80 -20.18 -10.02
N ILE A 259 6.95 -20.44 -11.04
CA ILE A 259 6.04 -19.41 -11.57
C ILE A 259 4.89 -19.24 -10.58
N LEU A 260 4.74 -18.04 -10.07
CA LEU A 260 3.69 -17.67 -9.15
C LEU A 260 2.47 -17.11 -9.91
N LYS A 261 1.27 -17.27 -9.37
CA LYS A 261 0.10 -16.52 -9.82
C LYS A 261 0.28 -15.04 -9.48
N THR A 262 -0.40 -14.14 -10.19
CA THR A 262 -0.23 -12.69 -10.02
C THR A 262 -0.49 -12.23 -8.58
N ASP A 263 -1.58 -12.70 -7.98
CA ASP A 263 -1.93 -12.46 -6.58
C ASP A 263 -0.84 -12.93 -5.61
N THR A 264 -0.31 -14.14 -5.82
CA THR A 264 0.79 -14.68 -5.03
C THR A 264 2.08 -13.90 -5.24
N ALA A 265 2.36 -13.48 -6.48
CA ALA A 265 3.54 -12.68 -6.81
C ALA A 265 3.51 -11.32 -6.12
N ALA A 266 2.37 -10.63 -6.15
CA ALA A 266 2.18 -9.35 -5.48
C ALA A 266 2.41 -9.46 -3.97
N ILE A 267 1.77 -10.41 -3.31
CA ILE A 267 1.91 -10.66 -1.87
C ILE A 267 3.35 -11.04 -1.50
N SER A 268 3.98 -11.94 -2.28
CA SER A 268 5.36 -12.36 -2.05
C SER A 268 6.36 -11.22 -2.21
N ALA A 269 6.18 -10.38 -3.23
CA ALA A 269 7.04 -9.22 -3.46
C ALA A 269 6.91 -8.20 -2.31
N LEU A 270 5.68 -7.87 -1.91
CA LEU A 270 5.42 -6.97 -0.78
C LEU A 270 6.01 -7.51 0.53
N ALA A 271 5.78 -8.79 0.84
CA ALA A 271 6.34 -9.42 2.03
C ALA A 271 7.87 -9.40 2.04
N SER A 272 8.51 -9.56 0.87
CA SER A 272 9.97 -9.48 0.76
C SER A 272 10.51 -8.08 1.04
N VAL A 273 9.80 -7.04 0.58
CA VAL A 273 10.14 -5.64 0.89
C VAL A 273 9.98 -5.39 2.38
N GLN A 274 8.84 -5.77 2.97
CA GLN A 274 8.60 -5.62 4.40
C GLN A 274 9.67 -6.32 5.23
N TYR A 275 9.99 -7.57 4.91
CA TYR A 275 11.03 -8.32 5.61
C TYR A 275 12.40 -7.62 5.56
N GLU A 276 12.79 -7.07 4.42
CA GLU A 276 14.11 -6.45 4.26
C GLU A 276 14.21 -5.07 4.93
N PHE A 277 13.11 -4.30 5.02
CA PHE A 277 13.13 -2.90 5.48
C PHE A 277 12.45 -2.65 6.82
N SER A 278 11.67 -3.59 7.35
CA SER A 278 10.97 -3.44 8.63
C SER A 278 11.63 -4.20 9.79
N CYS A 279 12.77 -4.86 9.55
CA CYS A 279 13.54 -5.59 10.58
C CYS A 279 14.86 -4.92 10.84
#